data_1ddf3fd4d57c43cab595f16b1515ab8d
#
_entry.id   1ddf3fd4d57c43cab595f16b1515ab8d
#
_cell.length_a   1.000
_cell.length_b   1.000
_cell.length_c   1.000
_cell.angle_alpha   90.00
_cell.angle_beta   90.00
_cell.angle_gamma   90.00
#
_symmetry.space_group_name_H-M   'P 1'
#
loop_
_entity.id
_entity.type
_entity.pdbx_description
1 polymer ?
#
loop_
_entity_poly.entity_id
_entity_poly.type
_entity_poly.pdbx_seq_one_letter_code
_entity_poly.pdbx_strand_id
1 'polypeptide(L)'
;MSELRINADSGSIKFGADYDIELTHNADKGLILKHTATADDKPVILTLQTGETDMAANDVMGKIEFQAPDEGTGTDAILVAAAIQAVSEADFSSS
;
A
#
# COMPACT_ATOMS: atom_id res chain seq x y z
N MET A 1 16.55 -17.73 -5.22
CA MET A 1 15.65 -17.42 -4.11
C MET A 1 14.43 -16.70 -4.63
N SER A 2 13.26 -17.17 -4.28
CA SER A 2 12.00 -16.56 -4.74
C SER A 2 11.34 -15.68 -3.69
N GLU A 3 11.95 -15.52 -2.52
CA GLU A 3 11.34 -14.72 -1.46
C GLU A 3 12.39 -14.06 -0.60
N LEU A 4 12.01 -12.93 -0.02
CA LEU A 4 12.79 -12.24 1.00
C LEU A 4 12.07 -12.40 2.32
N ARG A 5 12.78 -12.89 3.34
CA ARG A 5 12.20 -13.08 4.67
C ARG A 5 12.85 -12.15 5.67
N ILE A 6 12.02 -11.47 6.44
CA ILE A 6 12.48 -10.70 7.58
C ILE A 6 12.05 -11.51 8.80
N ASN A 7 12.97 -12.28 9.34
CA ASN A 7 12.69 -13.36 10.25
C ASN A 7 12.88 -12.95 11.72
N ALA A 8 12.26 -11.84 12.08
CA ALA A 8 12.32 -11.34 13.45
C ALA A 8 11.05 -10.56 13.74
N ASP A 9 10.51 -10.75 14.94
CA ASP A 9 9.46 -9.88 15.43
C ASP A 9 10.03 -8.47 15.53
N SER A 10 9.23 -7.48 15.14
CA SER A 10 9.68 -6.10 15.06
C SER A 10 10.77 -5.87 14.01
N GLY A 11 10.99 -6.85 13.12
CA GLY A 11 11.87 -6.66 11.98
C GLY A 11 11.34 -5.58 11.04
N SER A 12 12.23 -4.82 10.43
CA SER A 12 11.81 -3.68 9.62
C SER A 12 12.61 -3.55 8.34
N ILE A 13 12.01 -2.86 7.38
CA ILE A 13 12.68 -2.35 6.19
C ILE A 13 12.76 -0.84 6.36
N LYS A 14 13.96 -0.29 6.20
CA LYS A 14 14.20 1.13 6.39
C LYS A 14 14.57 1.75 5.06
N PHE A 15 14.04 2.92 4.80
CA PHE A 15 14.22 3.60 3.51
C PHE A 15 14.88 4.96 3.72
N GLY A 16 15.71 5.33 2.76
CA GLY A 16 16.36 6.63 2.74
C GLY A 16 17.69 6.63 3.47
N ALA A 17 18.50 7.65 3.24
CA ALA A 17 19.81 7.77 3.87
C ALA A 17 19.69 7.95 5.39
N ASP A 18 18.61 8.57 5.84
CA ASP A 18 18.36 8.86 7.25
C ASP A 18 17.49 7.80 7.90
N TYR A 19 17.03 6.80 7.14
CA TYR A 19 16.06 5.83 7.62
C TYR A 19 14.80 6.50 8.17
N ASP A 20 14.35 7.56 7.50
CA ASP A 20 13.21 8.34 7.97
C ASP A 20 11.87 7.64 7.76
N ILE A 21 11.82 6.62 6.91
CA ILE A 21 10.60 5.83 6.70
C ILE A 21 10.92 4.39 7.03
N GLU A 22 10.05 3.76 7.82
CA GLU A 22 10.18 2.37 8.22
C GLU A 22 8.91 1.60 7.94
N LEU A 23 9.05 0.36 7.45
CA LEU A 23 7.97 -0.60 7.36
C LEU A 23 8.31 -1.74 8.32
N THR A 24 7.53 -1.91 9.37
CA THR A 24 7.90 -2.75 10.51
C THR A 24 6.84 -3.81 10.77
N HIS A 25 7.30 -5.02 11.07
CA HIS A 25 6.43 -6.10 11.54
C HIS A 25 5.94 -5.79 12.95
N ASN A 26 4.62 -5.83 13.12
CA ASN A 26 4.00 -5.70 14.44
C ASN A 26 3.32 -7.03 14.74
N ALA A 27 3.90 -7.81 15.66
CA ALA A 27 3.49 -9.18 15.88
C ALA A 27 2.00 -9.31 16.15
N ASP A 28 1.38 -10.29 15.51
CA ASP A 28 -0.04 -10.61 15.63
C ASP A 28 -0.98 -9.48 15.18
N LYS A 29 -0.45 -8.45 14.56
CA LYS A 29 -1.27 -7.32 14.14
C LYS A 29 -1.07 -6.97 12.67
N GLY A 30 0.17 -6.88 12.20
CA GLY A 30 0.41 -6.58 10.79
C GLY A 30 1.67 -5.76 10.57
N LEU A 31 1.54 -4.75 9.74
CA LEU A 31 2.64 -3.89 9.35
C LEU A 31 2.37 -2.45 9.79
N ILE A 32 3.43 -1.79 10.24
CA ILE A 32 3.38 -0.35 10.54
C ILE A 32 4.27 0.37 9.54
N LEU A 33 3.71 1.34 8.83
CA LEU A 33 4.46 2.27 8.02
C LEU A 33 4.60 3.56 8.81
N LYS A 34 5.85 3.96 9.10
CA LYS A 34 6.10 5.05 10.03
C LYS A 34 7.10 6.05 9.46
N HIS A 35 6.82 7.33 9.63
CA HIS A 35 7.79 8.39 9.50
C HIS A 35 8.45 8.59 10.87
N THR A 36 9.77 8.54 10.94
CA THR A 36 10.47 8.51 12.23
C THR A 36 10.72 9.90 12.83
N ALA A 37 10.53 10.96 12.04
CA ALA A 37 10.76 12.31 12.54
C ALA A 37 9.77 12.67 13.65
N THR A 38 10.23 13.43 14.62
CA THR A 38 9.41 13.84 15.76
C THR A 38 9.00 15.31 15.68
N ALA A 39 9.49 16.03 14.67
CA ALA A 39 9.11 17.43 14.48
C ALA A 39 7.66 17.53 14.01
N ASP A 40 7.12 18.73 14.17
CA ASP A 40 5.76 19.03 13.72
C ASP A 40 5.64 18.92 12.20
N ASP A 41 4.43 18.68 11.72
CA ASP A 41 4.14 18.63 10.28
C ASP A 41 4.93 17.55 9.52
N LYS A 42 5.11 16.40 10.13
CA LYS A 42 5.78 15.26 9.51
C LYS A 42 4.84 14.04 9.44
N PRO A 43 3.75 14.13 8.67
CA PRO A 43 2.88 12.97 8.51
C PRO A 43 3.57 11.89 7.69
N VAL A 44 3.16 10.64 7.90
CA VAL A 44 3.54 9.57 6.99
C VAL A 44 2.56 9.57 5.83
N ILE A 45 3.07 9.41 4.61
CA ILE A 45 2.25 9.46 3.40
C ILE A 45 2.52 8.20 2.59
N LEU A 46 1.44 7.50 2.22
CA LEU A 46 1.52 6.39 1.28
C LEU A 46 0.96 6.88 -0.06
N THR A 47 1.80 6.89 -1.09
CA THR A 47 1.39 7.33 -2.42
C THR A 47 1.29 6.12 -3.33
N LEU A 48 0.14 5.95 -3.96
CA LEU A 48 -0.06 4.98 -5.02
C LEU A 48 -0.18 5.74 -6.32
N GLN A 49 0.74 5.49 -7.24
CA GLN A 49 0.80 6.25 -8.49
C GLN A 49 0.88 5.30 -9.67
N THR A 50 -0.07 5.46 -10.61
CA THR A 50 0.00 4.72 -11.86
C THR A 50 1.08 5.31 -12.76
N GLY A 51 1.64 4.47 -13.63
CA GLY A 51 2.58 4.92 -14.64
C GLY A 51 1.95 5.38 -15.93
N GLU A 52 0.62 5.42 -16.00
CA GLU A 52 -0.09 5.85 -17.20
C GLU A 52 0.21 7.31 -17.49
N THR A 53 0.34 7.63 -18.77
CA THR A 53 0.65 8.99 -19.19
C THR A 53 -0.54 9.73 -19.76
N ASP A 54 -1.71 9.09 -19.79
CA ASP A 54 -2.91 9.67 -20.37
C ASP A 54 -4.12 9.22 -19.55
N MET A 55 -4.43 9.99 -18.51
CA MET A 55 -5.53 9.67 -17.60
C MET A 55 -6.82 10.31 -18.10
N ALA A 56 -7.77 9.48 -18.47
CA ALA A 56 -9.10 9.92 -18.83
C ALA A 56 -10.00 9.96 -17.58
N ALA A 57 -11.10 10.67 -17.66
CA ALA A 57 -12.08 10.69 -16.60
C ALA A 57 -12.55 9.27 -16.27
N ASN A 58 -12.71 8.96 -15.01
CA ASN A 58 -13.15 7.67 -14.48
C ASN A 58 -12.10 6.56 -14.52
N ASP A 59 -10.88 6.83 -15.00
CA ASP A 59 -9.81 5.86 -14.87
C ASP A 59 -9.44 5.69 -13.40
N VAL A 60 -9.19 4.46 -12.98
CA VAL A 60 -8.76 4.18 -11.61
C VAL A 60 -7.27 4.45 -11.50
N MET A 61 -6.88 5.34 -10.59
CA MET A 61 -5.48 5.71 -10.40
C MET A 61 -4.77 4.80 -9.41
N GLY A 62 -5.48 4.26 -8.45
CA GLY A 62 -4.93 3.37 -7.46
C GLY A 62 -6.03 2.71 -6.65
N LYS A 63 -5.70 1.63 -5.96
CA LYS A 63 -6.70 0.86 -5.25
C LYS A 63 -6.06 0.12 -4.07
N ILE A 64 -6.77 0.08 -2.97
CA ILE A 64 -6.45 -0.80 -1.84
C ILE A 64 -7.61 -1.79 -1.73
N GLU A 65 -7.31 -3.09 -1.78
CA GLU A 65 -8.34 -4.12 -1.77
C GLU A 65 -8.31 -4.90 -0.47
N PHE A 66 -9.49 -5.26 0.01
CA PHE A 66 -9.67 -6.12 1.17
C PHE A 66 -10.28 -7.41 0.66
N GLN A 67 -9.48 -8.46 0.61
CA GLN A 67 -9.88 -9.71 0.00
C GLN A 67 -10.39 -10.68 1.05
N ALA A 68 -11.46 -11.41 0.69
CA ALA A 68 -11.98 -12.45 1.55
C ALA A 68 -10.91 -13.53 1.77
N PRO A 69 -10.89 -14.16 2.96
CA PRO A 69 -9.89 -15.20 3.21
C PRO A 69 -10.10 -16.40 2.31
N ASP A 70 -9.03 -17.13 2.09
CA ASP A 70 -9.04 -18.36 1.29
C ASP A 70 -9.61 -19.49 2.15
N GLU A 71 -10.83 -19.89 1.84
CA GLU A 71 -11.50 -20.95 2.58
C GLU A 71 -11.28 -22.29 1.92
N GLY A 72 -11.37 -23.36 2.68
CA GLY A 72 -11.10 -24.69 2.17
C GLY A 72 -12.13 -25.21 1.17
N THR A 73 -13.33 -24.65 1.14
CA THR A 73 -14.37 -25.05 0.20
C THR A 73 -15.12 -23.83 -0.29
N GLY A 74 -15.63 -23.91 -1.51
CA GLY A 74 -16.42 -22.86 -2.09
C GLY A 74 -15.66 -22.07 -3.12
N THR A 75 -16.39 -21.44 -4.03
CA THR A 75 -15.80 -20.69 -5.13
C THR A 75 -15.65 -19.20 -4.82
N ASP A 76 -16.16 -18.75 -3.68
CA ASP A 76 -16.14 -17.34 -3.31
C ASP A 76 -14.91 -16.94 -2.49
N ALA A 77 -14.03 -17.90 -2.21
CA ALA A 77 -12.95 -17.73 -1.25
C ALA A 77 -11.92 -16.68 -1.66
N ILE A 78 -11.81 -16.39 -2.95
CA ILE A 78 -10.78 -15.49 -3.45
C ILE A 78 -11.34 -14.14 -3.91
N LEU A 79 -12.59 -13.84 -3.56
CA LEU A 79 -13.19 -12.59 -3.98
C LEU A 79 -12.74 -11.43 -3.10
N VAL A 80 -12.58 -10.28 -3.73
CA VAL A 80 -12.30 -9.04 -3.00
C VAL A 80 -13.57 -8.61 -2.28
N ALA A 81 -13.48 -8.44 -0.96
CA ALA A 81 -14.64 -8.09 -0.13
C ALA A 81 -14.91 -6.59 -0.12
N ALA A 82 -13.86 -5.77 -0.21
CA ALA A 82 -13.98 -4.33 -0.17
C ALA A 82 -12.75 -3.69 -0.79
N ALA A 83 -12.85 -2.43 -1.15
CA ALA A 83 -11.72 -1.70 -1.69
C ALA A 83 -11.87 -0.22 -1.43
N ILE A 84 -10.73 0.46 -1.33
CA ILE A 84 -10.64 1.92 -1.37
C ILE A 84 -9.91 2.25 -2.66
N GLN A 85 -10.51 3.10 -3.50
CA GLN A 85 -9.87 3.45 -4.77
C GLN A 85 -10.02 4.93 -5.08
N ALA A 86 -9.04 5.44 -5.81
CA ALA A 86 -9.07 6.79 -6.32
C ALA A 86 -9.34 6.74 -7.82
N VAL A 87 -10.24 7.57 -8.29
CA VAL A 87 -10.67 7.60 -9.68
C VAL A 87 -10.45 9.01 -10.20
N SER A 88 -9.95 9.10 -11.43
CA SER A 88 -9.75 10.39 -12.07
C SER A 88 -11.09 11.07 -12.32
N GLU A 89 -11.23 12.31 -11.88
CA GLU A 89 -12.45 13.10 -12.14
C GLU A 89 -12.40 13.79 -13.50
N ALA A 90 -11.22 13.89 -14.08
CA ALA A 90 -11.03 14.63 -15.31
C ALA A 90 -9.93 13.99 -16.12
N ASP A 91 -9.85 14.41 -17.37
CA ASP A 91 -8.77 14.02 -18.28
C ASP A 91 -7.55 14.88 -17.95
N PHE A 92 -6.47 14.23 -17.53
CA PHE A 92 -5.22 14.92 -17.17
C PHE A 92 -4.22 14.95 -18.31
N SER A 93 -4.62 14.54 -19.48
CA SER A 93 -3.70 14.56 -20.62
C SER A 93 -3.22 15.96 -20.89
N SER A 94 -1.99 16.08 -21.35
CA SER A 94 -1.41 17.35 -21.71
C SER A 94 -2.07 17.87 -22.98
N SER A 95 -2.37 19.11 -23.04
CA SER A 95 -2.97 19.71 -24.23
C SER A 95 -2.21 20.96 -24.65
#